data_2563919de93612763c3ecc0863b4fbba
#
_entry.id   2563919de93612763c3ecc0863b4fbba
#
_cell.length_a   1.000
_cell.length_b   1.000
_cell.length_c   1.000
_cell.angle_alpha   90.00
_cell.angle_beta   90.00
_cell.angle_gamma   90.00
#
_symmetry.space_group_name_H-M   'P 1'
#
loop_
_entity.id
_entity.type
_entity.pdbx_description
1 polymer ?
#
loop_
_entity_poly.entity_id
_entity_poly.type
_entity_poly.pdbx_seq_one_letter_code
_entity_poly.pdbx_strand_id
1 'polypeptide(L)'
;RRANSPSCAARAASGIAALCINLPASTVSVTAWDPVGAYDAALSGIATIIDSLNRRGLIDPQKVGMGGISFGSETTMWLARNWNLLAAASIASLQMSPTYYWFNGMPGRDNHSMVEAAWGLRSPEETPDRWRTVSPTYEIDRIRTPLLMQFPEQEYRTEMEFLTRLSMTSTPVEMFVFPDESHVKIQPRHKLAAYERNLDWFRFWLQDYVDPAPAKAEQYRRWRQLAHRQVEAVATMSSIVPE
;
A
#
# COMPACT_ATOMS: atom_id res chain seq x y z
N ARG A 1 -9.36 -20.58 -9.02
CA ARG A 1 -10.73 -20.17 -8.62
C ARG A 1 -10.77 -18.67 -8.39
N ARG A 2 -11.52 -17.95 -9.27
CA ARG A 2 -12.02 -16.57 -9.22
C ARG A 2 -11.01 -15.44 -9.31
N ALA A 3 -10.59 -15.13 -10.52
CA ALA A 3 -10.07 -13.82 -10.94
C ALA A 3 -11.15 -12.70 -10.98
N ASN A 4 -12.30 -12.90 -10.37
CA ASN A 4 -13.40 -11.94 -10.35
C ASN A 4 -13.50 -11.24 -9.01
N SER A 5 -12.41 -10.57 -8.58
CA SER A 5 -12.56 -9.50 -7.60
C SER A 5 -13.33 -8.37 -8.27
N PRO A 6 -14.44 -7.86 -7.68
CA PRO A 6 -15.17 -6.71 -8.22
C PRO A 6 -14.25 -5.52 -8.53
N SER A 7 -13.17 -5.37 -7.79
CA SER A 7 -12.16 -4.33 -8.01
C SER A 7 -11.37 -4.50 -9.31
N CYS A 8 -11.09 -5.74 -9.75
CA CYS A 8 -10.38 -5.97 -11.01
C CYS A 8 -11.28 -5.67 -12.23
N ALA A 9 -12.55 -6.08 -12.17
CA ALA A 9 -13.51 -5.80 -13.23
C ALA A 9 -13.78 -4.30 -13.40
N ALA A 10 -13.93 -3.55 -12.30
CA ALA A 10 -14.12 -2.10 -12.36
C ALA A 10 -12.93 -1.35 -12.94
N ARG A 11 -11.69 -1.75 -12.62
CA ARG A 11 -10.49 -1.18 -13.21
C ARG A 11 -10.41 -1.45 -14.71
N ALA A 12 -10.67 -2.69 -15.12
CA ALA A 12 -10.69 -3.06 -16.54
C ALA A 12 -11.74 -2.25 -17.33
N ALA A 13 -12.94 -2.07 -16.79
CA ALA A 13 -13.98 -1.24 -17.38
C ALA A 13 -13.59 0.26 -17.50
N SER A 14 -12.60 0.69 -16.72
CA SER A 14 -12.06 2.06 -16.75
C SER A 14 -10.78 2.19 -17.58
N GLY A 15 -10.44 1.19 -18.40
CA GLY A 15 -9.26 1.22 -19.26
C GLY A 15 -7.95 0.95 -18.54
N ILE A 16 -7.98 0.44 -17.31
CA ILE A 16 -6.78 0.02 -16.56
C ILE A 16 -6.64 -1.49 -16.70
N ALA A 17 -5.53 -1.96 -17.27
CA ALA A 17 -5.20 -3.37 -17.28
C ALA A 17 -5.06 -3.88 -15.84
N ALA A 18 -5.85 -4.88 -15.45
CA ALA A 18 -5.90 -5.35 -14.09
C ALA A 18 -5.33 -6.77 -13.97
N LEU A 19 -4.26 -6.92 -13.21
CA LEU A 19 -3.66 -8.19 -12.86
C LEU A 19 -4.02 -8.53 -11.40
N CYS A 20 -4.74 -9.64 -11.21
CA CYS A 20 -5.01 -10.17 -9.88
C CYS A 20 -3.99 -11.26 -9.56
N ILE A 21 -3.16 -11.01 -8.55
CA ILE A 21 -2.10 -11.92 -8.13
C ILE A 21 -2.57 -12.66 -6.89
N ASN A 22 -2.53 -13.97 -6.95
CA ASN A 22 -2.60 -14.83 -5.78
C ASN A 22 -1.17 -15.31 -5.51
N LEU A 23 -0.63 -14.93 -4.37
CA LEU A 23 0.61 -15.54 -3.91
C LEU A 23 0.36 -17.03 -3.66
N PRO A 24 1.31 -17.91 -3.98
CA PRO A 24 1.14 -19.32 -3.70
C PRO A 24 0.85 -19.48 -2.22
N ALA A 25 -0.20 -20.26 -1.89
CA ALA A 25 -0.45 -20.64 -0.52
C ALA A 25 0.83 -21.31 -0.01
N SER A 26 1.40 -20.77 1.05
CA SER A 26 2.55 -21.41 1.68
C SER A 26 2.14 -22.82 2.10
N THR A 27 2.72 -23.82 1.49
CA THR A 27 2.62 -25.21 1.95
C THR A 27 3.54 -25.46 3.15
N VAL A 28 4.26 -24.40 3.55
CA VAL A 28 5.22 -24.44 4.65
C VAL A 28 4.48 -24.23 5.96
N SER A 29 4.82 -25.00 6.98
CA SER A 29 4.34 -24.82 8.35
C SER A 29 4.51 -23.36 8.80
N VAL A 30 3.59 -22.86 9.62
CA VAL A 30 3.67 -21.50 10.20
C VAL A 30 5.02 -21.26 10.89
N THR A 31 5.65 -22.30 11.41
CA THR A 31 6.98 -22.25 12.05
C THR A 31 8.15 -22.06 11.08
N ALA A 32 7.92 -22.19 9.76
CA ALA A 32 8.93 -22.00 8.72
C ALA A 32 8.52 -20.88 7.73
N TRP A 33 7.57 -20.04 8.11
CA TRP A 33 7.13 -18.92 7.29
C TRP A 33 8.23 -17.85 7.19
N ASP A 34 8.63 -17.51 5.96
CA ASP A 34 9.54 -16.41 5.67
C ASP A 34 8.79 -15.32 4.89
N PRO A 35 8.25 -14.31 5.57
CA PRO A 35 7.52 -13.22 4.92
C PRO A 35 8.43 -12.37 4.02
N VAL A 36 9.70 -12.17 4.38
CA VAL A 36 10.63 -11.36 3.57
C VAL A 36 10.94 -12.08 2.26
N GLY A 37 11.24 -13.37 2.31
CA GLY A 37 11.41 -14.17 1.11
C GLY A 37 10.15 -14.21 0.24
N ALA A 38 8.96 -14.22 0.86
CA ALA A 38 7.70 -14.16 0.13
C ALA A 38 7.47 -12.78 -0.54
N TYR A 39 7.84 -11.68 0.12
CA TYR A 39 7.77 -10.34 -0.47
C TYR A 39 8.76 -10.19 -1.63
N ASP A 40 9.99 -10.69 -1.49
CA ASP A 40 11.00 -10.65 -2.56
C ASP A 40 10.60 -11.52 -3.76
N ALA A 41 10.04 -12.69 -3.51
CA ALA A 41 9.50 -13.53 -4.57
C ALA A 41 8.34 -12.85 -5.31
N ALA A 42 7.45 -12.16 -4.57
CA ALA A 42 6.36 -11.38 -5.16
C ALA A 42 6.90 -10.22 -6.00
N LEU A 43 7.88 -9.47 -5.49
CA LEU A 43 8.54 -8.38 -6.22
C LEU A 43 9.15 -8.90 -7.52
N SER A 44 9.96 -9.95 -7.46
CA SER A 44 10.60 -10.55 -8.63
C SER A 44 9.59 -11.04 -9.67
N GLY A 45 8.53 -11.71 -9.22
CA GLY A 45 7.47 -12.20 -10.10
C GLY A 45 6.69 -11.06 -10.77
N ILE A 46 6.34 -10.02 -10.02
CA ILE A 46 5.63 -8.84 -10.53
C ILE A 46 6.51 -8.09 -11.53
N ALA A 47 7.78 -7.86 -11.20
CA ALA A 47 8.72 -7.19 -12.10
C ALA A 47 8.87 -7.95 -13.43
N THR A 48 8.97 -9.28 -13.38
CA THR A 48 9.03 -10.15 -14.57
C THR A 48 7.77 -10.03 -15.43
N ILE A 49 6.59 -10.00 -14.81
CA ILE A 49 5.32 -9.85 -15.53
C ILE A 49 5.23 -8.47 -16.19
N ILE A 50 5.57 -7.41 -15.46
CA ILE A 50 5.54 -6.03 -15.97
C ILE A 50 6.50 -5.89 -17.14
N ASP A 51 7.73 -6.39 -17.04
CA ASP A 51 8.70 -6.38 -18.13
C ASP A 51 8.19 -7.15 -19.36
N SER A 52 7.59 -8.32 -19.16
CA SER A 52 7.01 -9.10 -20.26
C SER A 52 5.86 -8.36 -20.95
N LEU A 53 4.98 -7.71 -20.20
CA LEU A 53 3.85 -6.95 -20.76
C LEU A 53 4.34 -5.68 -21.48
N ASN A 54 5.36 -5.00 -20.93
CA ASN A 54 5.99 -3.84 -21.56
C ASN A 54 6.64 -4.20 -22.89
N ARG A 55 7.44 -5.26 -22.96
CA ARG A 55 8.06 -5.74 -24.22
C ARG A 55 7.03 -6.09 -25.29
N ARG A 56 5.81 -6.44 -24.91
CA ARG A 56 4.70 -6.72 -25.81
C ARG A 56 3.91 -5.46 -26.18
N GLY A 57 4.28 -4.28 -25.66
CA GLY A 57 3.58 -3.02 -25.91
C GLY A 57 2.15 -2.96 -25.32
N LEU A 58 1.87 -3.75 -24.28
CA LEU A 58 0.54 -3.85 -23.68
C LEU A 58 0.31 -2.89 -22.51
N ILE A 59 1.37 -2.38 -21.92
CA ILE A 59 1.31 -1.45 -20.79
C ILE A 59 2.40 -0.38 -20.90
N ASP A 60 2.19 0.70 -20.17
CA ASP A 60 3.22 1.68 -19.85
C ASP A 60 3.85 1.29 -18.49
N PRO A 61 5.14 0.94 -18.44
CA PRO A 61 5.80 0.52 -17.21
C PRO A 61 5.95 1.64 -16.18
N GLN A 62 5.76 2.91 -16.58
CA GLN A 62 5.77 4.05 -15.67
C GLN A 62 4.39 4.31 -15.05
N LYS A 63 3.34 3.66 -15.54
CA LYS A 63 1.95 3.79 -15.09
C LYS A 63 1.44 2.52 -14.41
N VAL A 64 2.24 1.97 -13.52
CA VAL A 64 1.90 0.76 -12.74
C VAL A 64 1.41 1.16 -11.35
N GLY A 65 0.25 0.66 -10.98
CA GLY A 65 -0.28 0.81 -9.62
C GLY A 65 -0.46 -0.55 -8.94
N MET A 66 -0.33 -0.58 -7.63
CA MET A 66 -0.55 -1.79 -6.84
C MET A 66 -1.39 -1.51 -5.60
N GLY A 67 -2.20 -2.47 -5.19
CA GLY A 67 -2.93 -2.37 -3.93
C GLY A 67 -3.29 -3.72 -3.36
N GLY A 68 -3.54 -3.74 -2.06
CA GLY A 68 -3.88 -4.95 -1.35
C GLY A 68 -4.56 -4.70 0.00
N ILE A 69 -4.89 -5.81 0.64
CA ILE A 69 -5.36 -5.86 2.03
C ILE A 69 -4.51 -6.87 2.80
N SER A 70 -4.23 -6.60 4.09
CA SER A 70 -3.45 -7.50 4.95
C SER A 70 -2.08 -7.80 4.32
N PHE A 71 -1.71 -9.07 4.16
CA PHE A 71 -0.49 -9.46 3.47
C PHE A 71 -0.31 -8.83 2.09
N GLY A 72 -1.40 -8.55 1.37
CA GLY A 72 -1.35 -7.80 0.11
C GLY A 72 -0.93 -6.33 0.29
N SER A 73 -1.26 -5.71 1.42
CA SER A 73 -0.77 -4.37 1.79
C SER A 73 0.71 -4.39 2.14
N GLU A 74 1.15 -5.39 2.90
CA GLU A 74 2.56 -5.58 3.25
C GLU A 74 3.42 -5.76 2.00
N THR A 75 2.97 -6.63 1.08
CA THR A 75 3.62 -6.82 -0.23
C THR A 75 3.65 -5.52 -1.04
N THR A 76 2.55 -4.75 -1.06
CA THR A 76 2.48 -3.46 -1.75
C THR A 76 3.49 -2.48 -1.18
N MET A 77 3.61 -2.41 0.15
CA MET A 77 4.57 -1.52 0.81
C MET A 77 6.01 -1.98 0.62
N TRP A 78 6.24 -3.30 0.58
CA TRP A 78 7.55 -3.85 0.24
C TRP A 78 8.01 -3.42 -1.14
N LEU A 79 7.12 -3.50 -2.14
CA LEU A 79 7.40 -3.04 -3.49
C LEU A 79 7.60 -1.52 -3.54
N ALA A 80 6.75 -0.74 -2.88
CA ALA A 80 6.87 0.72 -2.85
C ALA A 80 8.20 1.21 -2.25
N ARG A 81 8.76 0.46 -1.29
CA ARG A 81 10.05 0.76 -0.66
C ARG A 81 11.25 0.28 -1.48
N ASN A 82 11.13 -0.87 -2.13
CA ASN A 82 12.27 -1.55 -2.78
C ASN A 82 12.23 -1.49 -4.32
N TRP A 83 11.16 -0.98 -4.91
CA TRP A 83 10.98 -0.90 -6.34
C TRP A 83 10.32 0.43 -6.75
N ASN A 84 11.10 1.32 -7.34
CA ASN A 84 10.68 2.71 -7.65
C ASN A 84 9.76 2.81 -8.90
N LEU A 85 9.08 1.75 -9.30
CA LEU A 85 8.23 1.73 -10.49
C LEU A 85 6.73 1.83 -10.20
N LEU A 86 6.32 1.90 -8.93
CA LEU A 86 4.92 2.11 -8.60
C LEU A 86 4.56 3.59 -8.72
N ALA A 87 3.71 3.93 -9.69
CA ALA A 87 3.16 5.27 -9.85
C ALA A 87 2.03 5.59 -8.87
N ALA A 88 1.39 4.58 -8.30
CA ALA A 88 0.39 4.72 -7.24
C ALA A 88 0.26 3.43 -6.41
N ALA A 89 -0.05 3.59 -5.13
CA ALA A 89 -0.34 2.47 -4.24
C ALA A 89 -1.63 2.72 -3.44
N SER A 90 -2.30 1.62 -3.07
CA SER A 90 -3.44 1.66 -2.15
C SER A 90 -3.40 0.48 -1.20
N ILE A 91 -3.45 0.75 0.09
CA ILE A 91 -3.38 -0.26 1.14
C ILE A 91 -4.60 -0.21 2.06
N ALA A 92 -4.93 -1.37 2.59
CA ALA A 92 -5.94 -1.55 3.62
C ALA A 92 -5.47 -2.60 4.61
N SER A 93 -5.50 -2.25 5.90
CA SER A 93 -5.14 -3.19 6.97
C SER A 93 -3.70 -3.70 6.89
N LEU A 94 -2.75 -2.81 7.01
CA LEU A 94 -1.33 -3.07 7.24
C LEU A 94 -1.05 -3.01 8.74
N GLN A 95 -0.15 -3.83 9.26
CA GLN A 95 0.15 -3.90 10.70
C GLN A 95 1.67 -4.01 10.91
N MET A 96 2.42 -2.97 10.60
CA MET A 96 3.88 -3.02 10.57
C MET A 96 4.57 -1.83 11.25
N SER A 97 3.82 -0.98 11.97
CA SER A 97 4.43 0.10 12.77
C SER A 97 4.86 -0.44 14.13
N PRO A 98 6.17 -0.42 14.49
CA PRO A 98 6.66 -1.01 15.74
C PRO A 98 6.03 -0.37 16.97
N THR A 99 5.97 0.97 17.01
CA THR A 99 5.51 1.72 18.18
C THR A 99 4.05 1.46 18.49
N TYR A 100 3.20 1.46 17.48
CA TYR A 100 1.76 1.28 17.69
C TYR A 100 1.35 -0.19 17.64
N TYR A 101 1.91 -0.97 16.74
CA TYR A 101 1.52 -2.35 16.58
C TYR A 101 1.93 -3.21 17.79
N TRP A 102 3.14 -3.03 18.28
CA TRP A 102 3.62 -3.80 19.42
C TRP A 102 2.98 -3.36 20.74
N PHE A 103 2.90 -2.03 20.97
CA PHE A 103 2.41 -1.50 22.24
C PHE A 103 0.89 -1.28 22.31
N ASN A 104 0.20 -1.21 21.19
CA ASN A 104 -1.23 -1.00 21.11
C ASN A 104 -1.95 -2.18 20.45
N GLY A 105 -1.54 -3.40 20.77
CA GLY A 105 -2.18 -4.62 20.27
C GLY A 105 -3.69 -4.60 20.47
N MET A 106 -4.43 -5.26 19.58
CA MET A 106 -5.89 -5.28 19.67
C MET A 106 -6.36 -6.08 20.88
N PRO A 107 -7.29 -5.55 21.69
CA PRO A 107 -7.84 -6.25 22.84
C PRO A 107 -8.39 -7.64 22.46
N GLY A 108 -8.07 -8.65 23.25
CA GLY A 108 -8.54 -10.02 23.04
C GLY A 108 -7.81 -10.82 21.96
N ARG A 109 -6.74 -10.26 21.36
CA ARG A 109 -5.84 -11.00 20.46
C ARG A 109 -4.47 -11.15 21.09
N ASP A 110 -3.93 -12.35 21.05
CA ASP A 110 -2.51 -12.59 21.31
C ASP A 110 -1.68 -12.19 20.08
N ASN A 111 -1.51 -10.90 19.90
CA ASN A 111 -0.78 -10.36 18.77
C ASN A 111 0.72 -10.67 18.88
N HIS A 112 1.29 -10.69 20.07
CA HIS A 112 2.72 -10.86 20.26
C HIS A 112 3.18 -12.25 19.81
N SER A 113 2.53 -13.31 20.28
CA SER A 113 2.86 -14.69 19.86
C SER A 113 2.67 -14.89 18.35
N MET A 114 1.62 -14.29 17.77
CA MET A 114 1.38 -14.37 16.33
C MET A 114 2.48 -13.65 15.54
N VAL A 115 2.86 -12.45 15.96
CA VAL A 115 3.89 -11.63 15.31
C VAL A 115 5.26 -12.27 15.43
N GLU A 116 5.58 -12.84 16.59
CA GLU A 116 6.82 -13.61 16.78
C GLU A 116 6.86 -14.82 15.85
N ALA A 117 5.79 -15.61 15.83
CA ALA A 117 5.71 -16.81 14.99
C ALA A 117 5.74 -16.52 13.50
N ALA A 118 5.03 -15.47 13.05
CA ALA A 118 4.88 -15.16 11.63
C ALA A 118 6.03 -14.33 11.05
N TRP A 119 6.57 -13.38 11.82
CA TRP A 119 7.58 -12.42 11.32
C TRP A 119 8.90 -12.45 12.10
N GLY A 120 9.01 -13.25 13.15
CA GLY A 120 10.18 -13.27 14.03
C GLY A 120 10.36 -11.96 14.80
N LEU A 121 9.26 -11.24 15.08
CA LEU A 121 9.27 -9.97 15.78
C LEU A 121 8.94 -10.16 17.25
N ARG A 122 9.83 -9.70 18.12
CA ARG A 122 9.58 -9.45 19.53
C ARG A 122 9.44 -7.95 19.77
N SER A 123 9.65 -7.50 21.02
CA SER A 123 9.63 -6.06 21.26
C SER A 123 10.62 -5.32 20.34
N PRO A 124 10.36 -4.03 20.00
CA PRO A 124 11.30 -3.25 19.21
C PRO A 124 12.73 -3.21 19.78
N GLU A 125 12.86 -3.33 21.09
CA GLU A 125 14.14 -3.38 21.80
C GLU A 125 14.84 -4.73 21.68
N GLU A 126 14.10 -5.83 21.64
CA GLU A 126 14.67 -7.20 21.53
C GLU A 126 15.06 -7.56 20.09
N THR A 127 14.28 -7.10 19.11
CA THR A 127 14.51 -7.45 17.71
C THR A 127 14.56 -6.22 16.79
N PRO A 128 15.39 -5.19 17.08
CA PRO A 128 15.39 -3.93 16.34
C PRO A 128 15.73 -4.10 14.85
N ASP A 129 16.65 -4.98 14.52
CA ASP A 129 17.06 -5.20 13.13
C ASP A 129 15.98 -5.93 12.32
N ARG A 130 15.22 -6.81 12.96
CA ARG A 130 14.08 -7.46 12.31
C ARG A 130 12.97 -6.45 12.04
N TRP A 131 12.68 -5.54 12.97
CA TRP A 131 11.76 -4.44 12.75
C TRP A 131 12.20 -3.53 11.60
N ARG A 132 13.47 -3.17 11.55
CA ARG A 132 14.01 -2.39 10.42
C ARG A 132 13.84 -3.09 9.08
N THR A 133 14.00 -4.42 9.05
CA THR A 133 13.84 -5.20 7.83
C THR A 133 12.40 -5.19 7.35
N VAL A 134 11.44 -5.51 8.21
CA VAL A 134 10.06 -5.77 7.77
C VAL A 134 9.17 -4.53 7.77
N SER A 135 9.38 -3.57 8.67
CA SER A 135 8.50 -2.43 8.83
C SER A 135 8.75 -1.32 7.78
N PRO A 136 7.72 -0.88 7.06
CA PRO A 136 7.83 0.25 6.13
C PRO A 136 8.06 1.59 6.86
N THR A 137 7.91 1.65 8.19
CA THR A 137 8.14 2.85 9.00
C THR A 137 9.63 3.24 9.04
N TYR A 138 10.52 2.27 8.87
CA TYR A 138 11.93 2.54 8.66
C TYR A 138 12.21 2.80 7.18
N GLU A 139 13.23 3.57 6.88
CA GLU A 139 13.60 3.98 5.52
C GLU A 139 12.44 4.66 4.77
N ILE A 140 11.68 5.48 5.49
CA ILE A 140 10.48 6.15 4.98
C ILE A 140 10.78 7.01 3.74
N ASP A 141 11.98 7.58 3.65
CA ASP A 141 12.43 8.40 2.53
C ASP A 141 12.59 7.62 1.21
N ARG A 142 12.61 6.28 1.28
CA ARG A 142 12.62 5.44 0.07
C ARG A 142 11.24 5.31 -0.56
N ILE A 143 10.17 5.60 0.20
CA ILE A 143 8.80 5.51 -0.28
C ILE A 143 8.44 6.83 -0.94
N ARG A 144 8.38 6.86 -2.26
CA ARG A 144 8.02 8.02 -3.09
C ARG A 144 6.68 7.83 -3.80
N THR A 145 6.13 6.63 -3.76
CA THR A 145 4.88 6.25 -4.38
C THR A 145 3.71 6.93 -3.69
N PRO A 146 2.83 7.65 -4.41
CA PRO A 146 1.58 8.16 -3.86
C PRO A 146 0.76 7.05 -3.22
N LEU A 147 0.33 7.25 -1.98
CA LEU A 147 -0.27 6.20 -1.14
C LEU A 147 -1.66 6.58 -0.64
N LEU A 148 -2.65 5.76 -1.00
CA LEU A 148 -3.98 5.79 -0.40
C LEU A 148 -4.07 4.73 0.70
N MET A 149 -4.41 5.15 1.90
CA MET A 149 -4.61 4.29 3.08
C MET A 149 -6.10 4.23 3.42
N GLN A 150 -6.69 3.01 3.47
CA GLN A 150 -8.13 2.82 3.71
C GLN A 150 -8.38 1.83 4.83
N PHE A 151 -8.27 2.30 6.06
CA PHE A 151 -8.23 1.46 7.25
C PHE A 151 -9.58 1.30 7.95
N PRO A 152 -9.85 0.14 8.58
CA PRO A 152 -10.95 0.00 9.52
C PRO A 152 -10.61 0.72 10.84
N GLU A 153 -11.63 1.14 11.56
CA GLU A 153 -11.48 1.82 12.85
C GLU A 153 -10.66 1.00 13.86
N GLN A 154 -10.78 -0.33 13.81
CA GLN A 154 -10.09 -1.20 14.75
C GLN A 154 -8.55 -1.23 14.52
N GLU A 155 -8.05 -0.80 13.36
CA GLU A 155 -6.65 -1.00 12.99
C GLU A 155 -5.90 0.30 12.65
N TYR A 156 -6.58 1.42 12.37
CA TYR A 156 -5.89 2.64 11.91
C TYR A 156 -4.82 3.15 12.89
N ARG A 157 -5.02 2.90 14.19
CA ARG A 157 -4.07 3.36 15.23
C ARG A 157 -2.70 2.74 15.08
N THR A 158 -2.63 1.50 14.59
CA THR A 158 -1.37 0.79 14.41
C THR A 158 -0.48 1.42 13.34
N GLU A 159 -1.05 2.27 12.48
CA GLU A 159 -0.36 2.89 11.35
C GLU A 159 -0.16 4.41 11.51
N MET A 160 -0.49 4.98 12.67
CA MET A 160 -0.36 6.44 12.88
C MET A 160 1.10 6.90 12.85
N GLU A 161 2.05 6.11 13.34
CA GLU A 161 3.47 6.43 13.24
C GLU A 161 3.92 6.47 11.78
N PHE A 162 3.56 5.46 11.00
CA PHE A 162 3.88 5.38 9.58
C PHE A 162 3.27 6.56 8.80
N LEU A 163 1.98 6.83 9.01
CA LEU A 163 1.30 7.97 8.38
C LEU A 163 1.97 9.30 8.74
N THR A 164 2.29 9.50 10.03
CA THR A 164 2.92 10.74 10.50
C THR A 164 4.28 10.94 9.85
N ARG A 165 5.13 9.93 9.87
CA ARG A 165 6.47 9.99 9.26
C ARG A 165 6.39 10.24 7.75
N LEU A 166 5.51 9.56 7.05
CA LEU A 166 5.33 9.73 5.61
C LEU A 166 4.78 11.13 5.28
N SER A 167 3.88 11.67 6.10
CA SER A 167 3.33 13.01 5.94
C SER A 167 4.37 14.13 6.13
N MET A 168 5.49 13.84 6.78
CA MET A 168 6.62 14.78 6.92
C MET A 168 7.53 14.79 5.69
N THR A 169 7.34 13.87 4.76
CA THR A 169 8.02 13.84 3.46
C THR A 169 7.17 14.54 2.39
N SER A 170 7.68 14.63 1.18
CA SER A 170 6.92 15.13 0.03
C SER A 170 6.01 14.06 -0.62
N THR A 171 6.02 12.84 -0.11
CA THR A 171 5.24 11.74 -0.68
C THR A 171 3.75 11.99 -0.48
N PRO A 172 2.93 11.96 -1.55
CA PRO A 172 1.49 12.09 -1.43
C PRO A 172 0.89 10.96 -0.60
N VAL A 173 0.22 11.30 0.49
CA VAL A 173 -0.47 10.32 1.32
C VAL A 173 -1.82 10.85 1.77
N GLU A 174 -2.85 10.00 1.70
CA GLU A 174 -4.17 10.28 2.27
C GLU A 174 -4.70 9.04 2.97
N MET A 175 -5.27 9.22 4.18
CA MET A 175 -5.87 8.15 4.95
C MET A 175 -7.38 8.37 5.12
N PHE A 176 -8.14 7.30 4.97
CA PHE A 176 -9.55 7.21 5.34
C PHE A 176 -9.77 6.10 6.36
N VAL A 177 -10.49 6.43 7.42
CA VAL A 177 -10.89 5.49 8.45
C VAL A 177 -12.38 5.19 8.31
N PHE A 178 -12.73 3.91 8.32
CA PHE A 178 -14.11 3.45 8.24
C PHE A 178 -14.58 3.06 9.64
N PRO A 179 -15.55 3.79 10.21
CA PRO A 179 -16.06 3.51 11.55
C PRO A 179 -16.81 2.17 11.59
N ASP A 180 -16.83 1.56 12.76
CA ASP A 180 -17.50 0.28 13.03
C ASP A 180 -17.09 -0.85 12.06
N GLU A 181 -15.86 -0.83 11.55
CA GLU A 181 -15.31 -1.87 10.67
C GLU A 181 -14.14 -2.59 11.31
N SER A 182 -14.05 -3.89 11.01
CA SER A 182 -12.96 -4.77 11.36
C SER A 182 -12.00 -4.97 10.17
N HIS A 183 -10.99 -5.83 10.34
CA HIS A 183 -9.98 -6.16 9.34
C HIS A 183 -10.52 -6.29 7.91
N VAL A 184 -11.62 -7.01 7.74
CA VAL A 184 -12.34 -7.06 6.45
C VAL A 184 -13.62 -6.26 6.61
N LYS A 185 -13.74 -5.16 5.87
CA LYS A 185 -14.95 -4.33 5.89
C LYS A 185 -16.19 -5.16 5.55
N ILE A 186 -17.23 -5.06 6.36
CA ILE A 186 -18.46 -5.83 6.19
C ILE A 186 -19.62 -4.99 5.65
N GLN A 187 -19.69 -3.70 6.01
CA GLN A 187 -20.79 -2.83 5.61
C GLN A 187 -20.75 -2.53 4.11
N PRO A 188 -21.84 -2.77 3.34
CA PRO A 188 -21.85 -2.57 1.90
C PRO A 188 -21.50 -1.14 1.47
N ARG A 189 -21.98 -0.13 2.22
CA ARG A 189 -21.67 1.29 1.95
C ARG A 189 -20.18 1.60 2.05
N HIS A 190 -19.47 1.00 3.02
CA HIS A 190 -18.04 1.19 3.21
C HIS A 190 -17.21 0.44 2.16
N LYS A 191 -17.66 -0.76 1.77
CA LYS A 191 -17.06 -1.48 0.65
C LYS A 191 -17.17 -0.67 -0.64
N LEU A 192 -18.35 -0.14 -0.94
CA LEU A 192 -18.57 0.68 -2.13
C LEU A 192 -17.66 1.92 -2.10
N ALA A 193 -17.69 2.70 -1.01
CA ALA A 193 -16.87 3.89 -0.87
C ALA A 193 -15.37 3.60 -1.00
N ALA A 194 -14.90 2.47 -0.44
CA ALA A 194 -13.49 2.05 -0.56
C ALA A 194 -13.14 1.67 -2.01
N TYR A 195 -14.02 0.98 -2.73
CA TYR A 195 -13.80 0.59 -4.12
C TYR A 195 -13.82 1.78 -5.07
N GLU A 196 -14.78 2.69 -4.92
CA GLU A 196 -14.88 3.90 -5.73
C GLU A 196 -13.64 4.78 -5.53
N ARG A 197 -13.25 5.04 -4.29
CA ARG A 197 -12.05 5.84 -3.99
C ARG A 197 -10.78 5.18 -4.50
N ASN A 198 -10.67 3.87 -4.42
CA ASN A 198 -9.57 3.12 -5.00
C ASN A 198 -9.48 3.29 -6.52
N LEU A 199 -10.63 3.20 -7.20
CA LEU A 199 -10.69 3.40 -8.64
C LEU A 199 -10.32 4.84 -9.01
N ASP A 200 -10.90 5.81 -8.32
CA ASP A 200 -10.60 7.24 -8.52
C ASP A 200 -9.11 7.54 -8.31
N TRP A 201 -8.50 6.98 -7.24
CA TRP A 201 -7.08 7.13 -6.94
C TRP A 201 -6.19 6.63 -8.08
N PHE A 202 -6.42 5.41 -8.54
CA PHE A 202 -5.64 4.86 -9.64
C PHE A 202 -5.88 5.59 -10.95
N ARG A 203 -7.10 6.02 -11.25
CA ARG A 203 -7.36 6.84 -12.45
C ARG A 203 -6.68 8.20 -12.37
N PHE A 204 -6.66 8.82 -11.22
CA PHE A 204 -6.00 10.11 -11.03
C PHE A 204 -4.48 10.00 -11.29
N TRP A 205 -3.82 9.04 -10.66
CA TRP A 205 -2.36 8.90 -10.75
C TRP A 205 -1.85 8.20 -12.00
N LEU A 206 -2.64 7.31 -12.61
CA LEU A 206 -2.22 6.54 -13.78
C LEU A 206 -2.75 7.08 -15.11
N GLN A 207 -3.87 7.82 -15.10
CA GLN A 207 -4.55 8.29 -16.28
C GLN A 207 -4.73 9.82 -16.33
N ASP A 208 -4.29 10.54 -15.31
CA ASP A 208 -4.53 11.98 -15.14
C ASP A 208 -6.04 12.33 -15.15
N TYR A 209 -6.88 11.38 -14.75
CA TYR A 209 -8.33 11.51 -14.81
C TYR A 209 -8.91 12.15 -13.54
N VAL A 210 -9.80 13.10 -13.74
CA VAL A 210 -10.59 13.76 -12.70
C VAL A 210 -12.07 13.53 -12.98
N ASP A 211 -12.78 12.88 -12.06
CA ASP A 211 -14.23 12.70 -12.16
C ASP A 211 -14.92 14.07 -12.00
N PRO A 212 -15.76 14.50 -12.96
CA PRO A 212 -16.44 15.80 -12.90
C PRO A 212 -17.59 15.86 -11.89
N ALA A 213 -17.93 14.77 -11.23
CA ALA A 213 -19.03 14.72 -10.26
C ALA A 213 -18.80 15.72 -9.11
N PRO A 214 -19.72 16.66 -8.84
CA PRO A 214 -19.56 17.68 -7.80
C PRO A 214 -19.25 17.10 -6.41
N ALA A 215 -19.82 15.94 -6.09
CA ALA A 215 -19.59 15.25 -4.83
C ALA A 215 -18.12 14.82 -4.62
N LYS A 216 -17.34 14.70 -5.69
CA LYS A 216 -15.93 14.32 -5.67
C LYS A 216 -14.96 15.52 -5.80
N ALA A 217 -15.45 16.70 -6.04
CA ALA A 217 -14.63 17.90 -6.30
C ALA A 217 -13.57 18.14 -5.21
N GLU A 218 -13.99 18.01 -3.93
CA GLU A 218 -13.09 18.21 -2.79
C GLU A 218 -12.00 17.13 -2.69
N GLN A 219 -12.33 15.88 -2.99
CA GLN A 219 -11.35 14.77 -3.07
C GLN A 219 -10.25 15.08 -4.08
N TYR A 220 -10.63 15.45 -5.31
CA TYR A 220 -9.68 15.76 -6.35
C TYR A 220 -8.91 17.07 -6.11
N ARG A 221 -9.50 18.03 -5.41
CA ARG A 221 -8.81 19.24 -4.97
C ARG A 221 -7.63 18.89 -4.05
N ARG A 222 -7.86 18.04 -3.05
CA ARG A 222 -6.80 17.56 -2.15
C ARG A 222 -5.72 16.79 -2.90
N TRP A 223 -6.11 15.89 -3.80
CA TRP A 223 -5.13 15.09 -4.57
C TRP A 223 -4.26 15.94 -5.48
N ARG A 224 -4.81 16.97 -6.10
CA ARG A 224 -4.00 17.94 -6.86
C ARG A 224 -3.00 18.67 -5.98
N GLN A 225 -3.37 19.05 -4.77
CA GLN A 225 -2.44 19.66 -3.82
C GLN A 225 -1.32 18.70 -3.41
N LEU A 226 -1.63 17.42 -3.22
CA LEU A 226 -0.63 16.38 -2.94
C LEU A 226 0.35 16.24 -4.11
N ALA A 227 -0.16 16.15 -5.34
CA ALA A 227 0.65 16.02 -6.54
C ALA A 227 1.56 17.26 -6.75
N HIS A 228 1.04 18.45 -6.55
CA HIS A 228 1.81 19.69 -6.67
C HIS A 228 2.99 19.72 -5.68
N ARG A 229 2.75 19.40 -4.41
CA ARG A 229 3.82 19.33 -3.40
C ARG A 229 4.93 18.33 -3.75
N GLN A 230 4.57 17.20 -4.33
CA GLN A 230 5.56 16.20 -4.76
C GLN A 230 6.44 16.75 -5.89
N VAL A 231 5.84 17.41 -6.89
CA VAL A 231 6.58 18.00 -8.02
C VAL A 231 7.52 19.11 -7.55
N GLU A 232 7.05 20.00 -6.69
CA GLU A 232 7.89 21.08 -6.12
C GLU A 232 9.09 20.55 -5.34
N ALA A 233 8.90 19.50 -4.54
CA ALA A 233 9.98 18.89 -3.78
C ALA A 233 11.04 18.24 -4.70
N VAL A 234 10.63 17.57 -5.76
CA VAL A 234 11.54 16.98 -6.74
C VAL A 234 12.34 18.08 -7.47
N ALA A 235 11.69 19.16 -7.88
CA ALA A 235 12.35 20.30 -8.53
C ALA A 235 13.40 20.95 -7.61
N THR A 236 13.06 21.13 -6.32
CA THR A 236 13.97 21.69 -5.33
C THR A 236 15.19 20.80 -5.09
N MET A 237 15.00 19.48 -4.99
CA MET A 237 16.12 18.54 -4.84
C MET A 237 17.06 18.53 -6.04
N SER A 238 16.52 18.62 -7.26
CA SER A 238 17.31 18.66 -8.49
C SER A 238 18.14 19.97 -8.63
N SER A 239 17.72 21.06 -8.00
CA SER A 239 18.44 22.35 -8.02
C SER A 239 19.57 22.42 -6.98
N ILE A 240 19.63 21.51 -6.02
CA ILE A 240 20.61 21.51 -4.91
C ILE A 240 21.81 20.60 -5.19
N VAL A 241 21.70 19.66 -6.12
CA VAL A 241 22.81 18.78 -6.52
C VAL A 241 23.54 19.45 -7.71
N PRO A 242 24.70 20.11 -7.49
CA PRO A 242 25.55 20.55 -8.61
C PRO A 242 26.16 19.32 -9.31
N GLU A 243 26.32 19.40 -10.63
CA GLU A 243 27.03 18.42 -11.43
C GLU A 243 28.46 18.15 -10.92
#